data_c23227aea599fe94941030449c78588b
#
_entry.id   c23227aea599fe94941030449c78588b
#
_cell.length_a   1.000
_cell.length_b   1.000
_cell.length_c   1.000
_cell.angle_alpha   90.00
_cell.angle_beta   90.00
_cell.angle_gamma   90.00
#
_symmetry.space_group_name_H-M   'P 1'
#
loop_
_entity.id
_entity.type
_entity.pdbx_description
1 polymer ?
#
loop_
_entity_poly.entity_id
_entity_poly.type
_entity_poly.pdbx_seq_one_letter_code
_entity_poly.pdbx_strand_id
1 'polypeptide(L)'
;MLDVILVSNYSMKEELEQSLKSNDYKFHDLMIQDINHIERYPIDDEYKTIIIQSANAIKKIDSSNNHIYNAKYIYGIGPNCRSWVQRKFSLDCIIPDHDYSSSGLIEKIKHDKYELGKTLLLKGIGGKTTIQNFLESENLDHNVCNVYERVLNEDNLHSVTAMIENGAVVIAFSKSSVEPLLHNSDINLDRLHFIVLDKSDEKIKCDKDVASMTKLVDIYDIPDIVEKIKAITK
;
A
#
# COMPACT_ATOMS: atom_id res chain seq x y z
N MET A 1 2.07 -17.09 24.49
CA MET A 1 2.79 -16.40 23.39
C MET A 1 1.73 -15.74 22.53
N LEU A 2 1.87 -14.46 22.17
CA LEU A 2 0.90 -13.76 21.35
C LEU A 2 0.98 -14.26 19.90
N ASP A 3 -0.16 -14.38 19.24
CA ASP A 3 -0.22 -14.61 17.79
C ASP A 3 0.26 -13.36 17.04
N VAL A 4 0.94 -13.55 15.91
CA VAL A 4 1.37 -12.47 15.02
C VAL A 4 0.52 -12.51 13.74
N ILE A 5 -0.23 -11.47 13.49
CA ILE A 5 -1.20 -11.41 12.40
C ILE A 5 -0.80 -10.33 11.41
N LEU A 6 -0.54 -10.69 10.16
CA LEU A 6 -0.33 -9.77 9.06
C LEU A 6 -1.67 -9.49 8.38
N VAL A 7 -2.12 -8.24 8.43
CA VAL A 7 -3.41 -7.81 7.84
C VAL A 7 -3.25 -6.99 6.55
N SER A 8 -2.03 -6.84 6.09
CA SER A 8 -1.69 -6.08 4.87
C SER A 8 -1.10 -6.99 3.80
N ASN A 9 -1.33 -6.64 2.52
CA ASN A 9 -0.60 -7.27 1.43
C ASN A 9 0.90 -6.93 1.53
N TYR A 10 1.73 -7.95 1.58
CA TYR A 10 3.17 -7.82 1.77
C TYR A 10 3.94 -8.73 0.81
N SER A 11 4.90 -8.16 0.08
CA SER A 11 5.65 -8.89 -0.95
C SER A 11 6.69 -9.87 -0.40
N MET A 12 7.14 -9.68 0.84
CA MET A 12 8.13 -10.53 1.52
C MET A 12 7.49 -11.32 2.67
N LYS A 13 6.23 -11.71 2.52
CA LYS A 13 5.51 -12.42 3.58
C LYS A 13 6.09 -13.79 3.89
N GLU A 14 6.63 -14.48 2.90
CA GLU A 14 7.22 -15.81 3.08
C GLU A 14 8.51 -15.74 3.91
N GLU A 15 9.36 -14.75 3.64
CA GLU A 15 10.57 -14.49 4.41
C GLU A 15 10.24 -14.06 5.84
N LEU A 16 9.22 -13.22 6.02
CA LEU A 16 8.75 -12.82 7.34
C LEU A 16 8.20 -14.03 8.11
N GLU A 17 7.37 -14.85 7.48
CA GLU A 17 6.83 -16.07 8.08
C GLU A 17 7.94 -17.03 8.53
N GLN A 18 8.93 -17.28 7.67
CA GLN A 18 10.08 -18.12 8.00
C GLN A 18 10.86 -17.57 9.19
N SER A 19 11.11 -16.25 9.19
CA SER A 19 11.82 -15.58 10.27
C SER A 19 11.05 -15.64 11.60
N LEU A 20 9.73 -15.49 11.57
CA LEU A 20 8.88 -15.59 12.76
C LEU A 20 8.80 -17.02 13.28
N LYS A 21 8.62 -18.01 12.42
CA LYS A 21 8.62 -19.43 12.80
C LYS A 21 9.94 -19.88 13.43
N SER A 22 11.08 -19.38 12.91
CA SER A 22 12.38 -19.68 13.50
C SER A 22 12.60 -19.05 14.88
N ASN A 23 11.75 -18.12 15.28
CA ASN A 23 11.70 -17.50 16.61
C ASN A 23 10.49 -17.97 17.45
N ASP A 24 9.89 -19.11 17.10
CA ASP A 24 8.75 -19.76 17.80
C ASP A 24 7.46 -18.92 17.82
N TYR A 25 7.29 -17.95 16.91
CA TYR A 25 6.05 -17.21 16.78
C TYR A 25 5.05 -17.94 15.88
N LYS A 26 3.78 -17.85 16.25
CA LYS A 26 2.66 -18.30 15.44
C LYS A 26 2.22 -17.16 14.52
N PHE A 27 2.38 -17.36 13.21
CA PHE A 27 2.11 -16.36 12.19
C PHE A 27 0.84 -16.69 11.40
N HIS A 28 0.04 -15.65 11.14
CA HIS A 28 -1.17 -15.71 10.33
C HIS A 28 -1.17 -14.61 9.27
N ASP A 29 -1.37 -14.97 8.01
CA ASP A 29 -1.55 -14.04 6.90
C ASP A 29 -3.05 -13.89 6.61
N LEU A 30 -3.66 -12.85 7.14
CA LEU A 30 -5.10 -12.59 7.06
C LEU A 30 -5.36 -11.18 6.52
N MET A 31 -5.21 -11.01 5.20
CA MET A 31 -5.56 -9.75 4.56
C MET A 31 -7.04 -9.42 4.77
N ILE A 32 -7.31 -8.32 5.48
CA ILE A 32 -8.69 -7.87 5.75
C ILE A 32 -9.26 -6.98 4.64
N GLN A 33 -8.52 -6.77 3.57
CA GLN A 33 -8.99 -6.03 2.40
C GLN A 33 -8.60 -6.75 1.11
N ASP A 34 -9.58 -7.00 0.28
CA ASP A 34 -9.41 -7.49 -1.07
C ASP A 34 -9.26 -6.33 -2.06
N ILE A 35 -8.64 -6.62 -3.19
CA ILE A 35 -8.50 -5.69 -4.31
C ILE A 35 -9.41 -6.15 -5.44
N ASN A 36 -10.53 -5.47 -5.60
CA ASN A 36 -11.42 -5.65 -6.74
C ASN A 36 -10.98 -4.73 -7.88
N HIS A 37 -10.69 -5.32 -9.02
CA HIS A 37 -10.31 -4.56 -10.21
C HIS A 37 -11.54 -4.14 -10.99
N ILE A 38 -11.53 -2.90 -11.46
CA ILE A 38 -12.59 -2.34 -12.30
C ILE A 38 -12.31 -2.79 -13.73
N GLU A 39 -13.21 -3.58 -14.31
CA GLU A 39 -13.02 -4.18 -15.63
C GLU A 39 -13.11 -3.17 -16.78
N ARG A 40 -13.90 -2.11 -16.58
CA ARG A 40 -14.09 -1.05 -17.58
C ARG A 40 -13.59 0.27 -17.04
N TYR A 41 -12.44 0.70 -17.50
CA TYR A 41 -11.89 2.01 -17.21
C TYR A 41 -11.65 2.74 -18.53
N PRO A 42 -12.15 3.98 -18.68
CA PRO A 42 -11.96 4.73 -19.92
C PRO A 42 -10.51 5.23 -19.99
N ILE A 43 -9.67 4.52 -20.74
CA ILE A 43 -8.40 5.03 -21.22
C ILE A 43 -8.57 5.19 -22.74
N ASP A 44 -9.28 6.24 -23.13
CA ASP A 44 -9.70 6.44 -24.52
C ASP A 44 -8.81 7.43 -25.27
N ASP A 45 -7.86 8.06 -24.57
CA ASP A 45 -7.00 9.10 -25.12
C ASP A 45 -5.52 8.66 -25.16
N GLU A 46 -4.72 9.38 -25.94
CA GLU A 46 -3.26 9.27 -25.89
C GLU A 46 -2.70 10.14 -24.78
N TYR A 47 -1.86 9.58 -23.94
CA TYR A 47 -1.20 10.26 -22.84
C TYR A 47 0.30 10.28 -23.04
N LYS A 48 0.91 11.47 -22.87
CA LYS A 48 2.37 11.62 -22.90
C LYS A 48 2.99 11.04 -21.63
N THR A 49 2.28 11.14 -20.51
CA THR A 49 2.75 10.67 -19.20
C THR A 49 1.69 9.81 -18.52
N ILE A 50 2.13 8.72 -17.91
CA ILE A 50 1.30 7.90 -17.04
C ILE A 50 1.90 7.90 -15.63
N ILE A 51 1.09 8.19 -14.62
CA ILE A 51 1.47 8.14 -13.21
C ILE A 51 0.72 7.00 -12.53
N ILE A 52 1.46 6.08 -11.91
CA ILE A 52 0.93 4.89 -11.25
C ILE A 52 1.07 5.07 -9.74
N GLN A 53 -0.05 5.39 -9.08
CA GLN A 53 -0.08 5.66 -7.64
C GLN A 53 0.01 4.40 -6.76
N SER A 54 -0.17 3.21 -7.34
CA SER A 54 -0.08 1.93 -6.62
C SER A 54 0.22 0.80 -7.60
N ALA A 55 0.98 -0.19 -7.16
CA ALA A 55 1.20 -1.41 -7.94
C ALA A 55 -0.14 -2.11 -8.28
N ASN A 56 -1.15 -2.02 -7.42
CA ASN A 56 -2.47 -2.57 -7.70
C ASN A 56 -3.13 -1.91 -8.92
N ALA A 57 -2.80 -0.66 -9.22
CA ALA A 57 -3.34 0.04 -10.38
C ALA A 57 -2.85 -0.50 -11.72
N ILE A 58 -1.70 -1.18 -11.75
CA ILE A 58 -1.12 -1.70 -13.01
C ILE A 58 -1.29 -3.22 -13.15
N LYS A 59 -1.50 -3.95 -12.06
CA LYS A 59 -1.55 -5.42 -12.05
C LYS A 59 -2.56 -6.02 -13.04
N LYS A 60 -3.72 -5.39 -13.22
CA LYS A 60 -4.83 -5.90 -14.04
C LYS A 60 -5.07 -5.14 -15.33
N ILE A 61 -4.34 -4.06 -15.59
CA ILE A 61 -4.42 -3.40 -16.91
C ILE A 61 -3.97 -4.41 -17.96
N ASP A 62 -4.75 -4.55 -19.03
CA ASP A 62 -4.42 -5.50 -20.09
C ASP A 62 -3.06 -5.16 -20.72
N SER A 63 -2.22 -6.18 -20.91
CA SER A 63 -0.92 -6.03 -21.56
C SER A 63 -1.02 -5.63 -23.04
N SER A 64 -2.17 -5.79 -23.67
CA SER A 64 -2.45 -5.29 -25.01
C SER A 64 -2.84 -3.81 -25.08
N ASN A 65 -2.93 -3.12 -23.93
CA ASN A 65 -3.35 -1.72 -23.87
C ASN A 65 -2.28 -0.80 -24.48
N ASN A 66 -2.54 -0.36 -25.72
CA ASN A 66 -1.61 0.47 -26.50
C ASN A 66 -1.32 1.83 -25.85
N HIS A 67 -2.23 2.38 -25.03
CA HIS A 67 -2.01 3.67 -24.38
C HIS A 67 -0.84 3.64 -23.41
N ILE A 68 -0.57 2.49 -22.78
CA ILE A 68 0.60 2.30 -21.92
C ILE A 68 1.89 2.34 -22.75
N TYR A 69 1.90 1.69 -23.91
CA TYR A 69 3.09 1.62 -24.78
C TYR A 69 3.40 2.96 -25.45
N ASN A 70 2.40 3.80 -25.71
CA ASN A 70 2.56 5.09 -26.37
C ASN A 70 3.02 6.20 -25.41
N ALA A 71 2.97 5.97 -24.10
CA ALA A 71 3.41 6.94 -23.13
C ALA A 71 4.93 7.16 -23.20
N LYS A 72 5.35 8.43 -23.26
CA LYS A 72 6.76 8.79 -23.23
C LYS A 72 7.38 8.62 -21.86
N TYR A 73 6.61 8.88 -20.80
CA TYR A 73 7.05 8.77 -19.41
C TYR A 73 6.07 7.94 -18.61
N ILE A 74 6.59 6.98 -17.86
CA ILE A 74 5.80 6.21 -16.90
C ILE A 74 6.43 6.42 -15.52
N TYR A 75 5.68 7.03 -14.62
CA TYR A 75 6.07 7.25 -13.24
C TYR A 75 5.34 6.28 -12.31
N GLY A 76 6.05 5.72 -11.36
CA GLY A 76 5.49 4.83 -10.33
C GLY A 76 5.90 5.26 -8.94
N ILE A 77 5.03 5.03 -7.96
CA ILE A 77 5.28 5.44 -6.58
C ILE A 77 6.48 4.71 -5.92
N GLY A 78 6.93 3.60 -6.48
CA GLY A 78 8.05 2.86 -5.91
C GLY A 78 8.38 1.54 -6.62
N PRO A 79 9.30 0.73 -6.05
CA PRO A 79 9.87 -0.47 -6.69
C PRO A 79 8.84 -1.48 -7.18
N ASN A 80 7.75 -1.69 -6.44
CA ASN A 80 6.68 -2.59 -6.84
C ASN A 80 5.98 -2.14 -8.12
N CYS A 81 5.76 -0.82 -8.31
CA CYS A 81 5.21 -0.29 -9.56
C CYS A 81 6.17 -0.56 -10.72
N ARG A 82 7.47 -0.25 -10.55
CA ARG A 82 8.51 -0.50 -11.56
C ARG A 82 8.54 -1.98 -11.95
N SER A 83 8.57 -2.88 -10.98
CA SER A 83 8.61 -4.33 -11.22
C SER A 83 7.41 -4.81 -12.04
N TRP A 84 6.20 -4.31 -11.75
CA TRP A 84 5.01 -4.69 -12.51
C TRP A 84 4.97 -4.11 -13.92
N VAL A 85 5.40 -2.86 -14.11
CA VAL A 85 5.52 -2.24 -15.45
C VAL A 85 6.52 -3.04 -16.29
N GLN A 86 7.69 -3.34 -15.74
CA GLN A 86 8.73 -4.11 -16.42
C GLN A 86 8.26 -5.51 -16.81
N ARG A 87 7.66 -6.24 -15.85
CA ARG A 87 7.21 -7.63 -16.09
C ARG A 87 6.08 -7.72 -17.13
N LYS A 88 5.18 -6.75 -17.10
CA LYS A 88 3.94 -6.82 -17.86
C LYS A 88 4.03 -6.17 -19.24
N PHE A 89 4.76 -5.08 -19.33
CA PHE A 89 4.85 -4.25 -20.53
C PHE A 89 6.26 -4.20 -21.12
N SER A 90 7.28 -4.70 -20.41
CA SER A 90 8.70 -4.58 -20.79
C SER A 90 9.15 -3.13 -20.97
N LEU A 91 8.55 -2.20 -20.20
CA LEU A 91 8.83 -0.78 -20.25
C LEU A 91 9.54 -0.33 -18.97
N ASP A 92 10.27 0.79 -19.08
CA ASP A 92 10.85 1.45 -17.92
C ASP A 92 9.82 2.24 -17.14
N CYS A 93 10.02 2.31 -15.81
CA CYS A 93 9.19 3.08 -14.92
C CYS A 93 10.08 3.92 -13.99
N ILE A 94 9.91 5.21 -14.04
CA ILE A 94 10.62 6.18 -13.21
C ILE A 94 10.01 6.15 -11.82
N ILE A 95 10.84 6.02 -10.79
CA ILE A 95 10.39 6.03 -9.38
C ILE A 95 11.24 7.00 -8.57
N PRO A 96 10.78 7.45 -7.41
CA PRO A 96 11.61 8.21 -6.47
C PRO A 96 12.89 7.44 -6.09
N ASP A 97 13.93 8.17 -5.74
CA ASP A 97 15.23 7.57 -5.38
C ASP A 97 15.20 6.98 -3.97
N HIS A 98 14.46 7.60 -3.03
CA HIS A 98 14.44 7.24 -1.61
C HIS A 98 13.04 7.23 -0.98
N ASP A 99 12.21 8.25 -1.21
CA ASP A 99 10.88 8.36 -0.61
C ASP A 99 9.80 7.78 -1.55
N TYR A 100 9.41 6.53 -1.31
CA TYR A 100 8.37 5.84 -2.10
C TYR A 100 6.95 6.25 -1.67
N SER A 101 6.72 7.56 -1.55
CA SER A 101 5.44 8.19 -1.23
C SER A 101 4.93 9.05 -2.39
N SER A 102 3.69 9.56 -2.24
CA SER A 102 3.15 10.55 -3.20
C SER A 102 3.98 11.83 -3.21
N SER A 103 4.49 12.27 -2.06
CA SER A 103 5.35 13.46 -1.93
C SER A 103 6.69 13.24 -2.63
N GLY A 104 7.36 12.12 -2.37
CA GLY A 104 8.62 11.80 -3.02
C GLY A 104 8.48 11.63 -4.54
N LEU A 105 7.35 11.10 -5.01
CA LEU A 105 7.09 11.03 -6.46
C LEU A 105 6.90 12.43 -7.07
N ILE A 106 6.22 13.34 -6.39
CA ILE A 106 6.08 14.74 -6.83
C ILE A 106 7.44 15.43 -6.88
N GLU A 107 8.28 15.25 -5.86
CA GLU A 107 9.64 15.78 -5.85
C GLU A 107 10.46 15.25 -7.04
N LYS A 108 10.37 13.95 -7.32
CA LYS A 108 11.03 13.33 -8.49
C LYS A 108 10.55 13.94 -9.80
N ILE A 109 9.24 14.08 -9.98
CA ILE A 109 8.66 14.71 -11.16
C ILE A 109 9.18 16.15 -11.32
N LYS A 110 9.20 16.96 -10.26
CA LYS A 110 9.72 18.33 -10.28
C LYS A 110 11.22 18.38 -10.57
N HIS A 111 11.99 17.46 -10.01
CA HIS A 111 13.43 17.36 -10.23
C HIS A 111 13.76 17.01 -11.69
N ASP A 112 13.04 16.09 -12.29
CA ASP A 112 13.29 15.61 -13.65
C ASP A 112 13.00 16.69 -14.71
N LYS A 113 12.17 17.68 -14.38
CA LYS A 113 11.82 18.83 -15.24
C LYS A 113 11.30 18.44 -16.63
N TYR A 114 10.77 17.25 -16.79
CA TYR A 114 10.16 16.84 -18.05
C TYR A 114 8.83 17.56 -18.25
N GLU A 115 8.57 17.90 -19.51
CA GLU A 115 7.26 18.37 -19.90
C GLU A 115 6.29 17.18 -19.90
N LEU A 116 5.43 17.08 -18.88
CA LEU A 116 4.54 15.96 -18.70
C LEU A 116 3.49 15.81 -19.81
N GLY A 117 3.04 16.93 -20.37
CA GLY A 117 1.95 16.96 -21.36
C GLY A 117 0.67 16.34 -20.78
N LYS A 118 -0.21 15.82 -21.64
CA LYS A 118 -1.41 15.16 -21.19
C LYS A 118 -1.07 13.94 -20.33
N THR A 119 -1.55 13.94 -19.10
CA THR A 119 -1.15 12.99 -18.05
C THR A 119 -2.33 12.10 -17.62
N LEU A 120 -2.10 10.81 -17.49
CA LEU A 120 -3.03 9.86 -16.89
C LEU A 120 -2.57 9.46 -15.49
N LEU A 121 -3.41 9.70 -14.48
CA LEU A 121 -3.18 9.22 -13.12
C LEU A 121 -3.98 7.94 -12.88
N LEU A 122 -3.29 6.81 -12.74
CA LEU A 122 -3.88 5.51 -12.40
C LEU A 122 -3.87 5.31 -10.88
N LYS A 123 -5.05 5.16 -10.28
CA LYS A 123 -5.21 5.00 -8.83
C LYS A 123 -6.38 4.08 -8.45
N GLY A 124 -6.54 3.81 -7.17
CA GLY A 124 -7.73 3.14 -6.62
C GLY A 124 -8.80 4.15 -6.17
N ILE A 125 -10.05 3.72 -6.15
CA ILE A 125 -11.15 4.47 -5.54
C ILE A 125 -10.77 4.80 -4.08
N GLY A 126 -11.06 6.01 -3.64
CA GLY A 126 -10.73 6.49 -2.28
C GLY A 126 -9.23 6.64 -2.00
N GLY A 127 -8.36 6.43 -2.99
CA GLY A 127 -6.92 6.65 -2.83
C GLY A 127 -6.59 8.13 -2.61
N LYS A 128 -5.40 8.39 -2.03
CA LYS A 128 -4.90 9.76 -1.75
C LYS A 128 -5.05 10.68 -2.96
N THR A 129 -5.36 11.94 -2.69
CA THR A 129 -5.49 12.99 -3.73
C THR A 129 -4.21 13.81 -3.91
N THR A 130 -3.15 13.53 -3.16
CA THR A 130 -1.91 14.34 -3.15
C THR A 130 -1.33 14.57 -4.55
N ILE A 131 -1.23 13.51 -5.38
CA ILE A 131 -0.72 13.64 -6.76
C ILE A 131 -1.72 14.39 -7.64
N GLN A 132 -3.00 14.10 -7.51
CA GLN A 132 -4.05 14.80 -8.25
C GLN A 132 -4.05 16.30 -7.93
N ASN A 133 -4.02 16.68 -6.65
CA ASN A 133 -3.96 18.07 -6.21
C ASN A 133 -2.69 18.78 -6.74
N PHE A 134 -1.57 18.06 -6.82
CA PHE A 134 -0.35 18.58 -7.44
C PHE A 134 -0.57 18.89 -8.94
N LEU A 135 -1.13 17.93 -9.70
CA LEU A 135 -1.39 18.14 -11.13
C LEU A 135 -2.35 19.32 -11.35
N GLU A 136 -3.38 19.45 -10.52
CA GLU A 136 -4.34 20.56 -10.53
C GLU A 136 -3.65 21.90 -10.21
N SER A 137 -2.82 21.95 -9.15
CA SER A 137 -2.14 23.18 -8.73
C SER A 137 -1.12 23.70 -9.74
N GLU A 138 -0.52 22.81 -10.51
CA GLU A 138 0.42 23.17 -11.61
C GLU A 138 -0.32 23.40 -12.94
N ASN A 139 -1.65 23.39 -12.96
CA ASN A 139 -2.49 23.50 -14.16
C ASN A 139 -2.11 22.52 -15.29
N LEU A 140 -1.73 21.30 -14.93
CA LEU A 140 -1.36 20.27 -15.89
C LEU A 140 -2.61 19.57 -16.45
N ASP A 141 -2.65 19.38 -17.77
CA ASP A 141 -3.72 18.60 -18.42
C ASP A 141 -3.65 17.15 -17.97
N HIS A 142 -4.68 16.69 -17.27
CA HIS A 142 -4.69 15.34 -16.71
C HIS A 142 -6.07 14.72 -16.60
N ASN A 143 -6.09 13.40 -16.65
CA ASN A 143 -7.24 12.58 -16.33
C ASN A 143 -6.92 11.64 -15.16
N VAL A 144 -7.91 11.37 -14.33
CA VAL A 144 -7.82 10.41 -13.23
C VAL A 144 -8.61 9.17 -13.60
N CYS A 145 -7.95 8.01 -13.58
CA CYS A 145 -8.57 6.72 -13.84
C CYS A 145 -8.50 5.83 -12.60
N ASN A 146 -9.67 5.53 -12.03
CA ASN A 146 -9.79 4.56 -10.94
C ASN A 146 -9.88 3.16 -11.55
N VAL A 147 -8.89 2.33 -11.29
CA VAL A 147 -8.76 0.99 -11.90
C VAL A 147 -8.93 -0.16 -10.90
N TYR A 148 -9.10 0.16 -9.63
CA TYR A 148 -9.43 -0.81 -8.58
C TYR A 148 -10.12 -0.13 -7.40
N GLU A 149 -10.75 -0.95 -6.58
CA GLU A 149 -11.25 -0.56 -5.26
C GLU A 149 -10.75 -1.53 -4.19
N ARG A 150 -10.76 -1.09 -2.93
CA ARG A 150 -10.54 -1.96 -1.77
C ARG A 150 -11.88 -2.32 -1.18
N VAL A 151 -12.10 -3.59 -0.99
CA VAL A 151 -13.32 -4.13 -0.38
C VAL A 151 -12.93 -4.87 0.90
N LEU A 152 -13.70 -4.68 1.94
CA LEU A 152 -13.49 -5.38 3.20
C LEU A 152 -13.72 -6.88 2.99
N ASN A 153 -12.77 -7.70 3.44
CA ASN A 153 -12.92 -9.14 3.51
C ASN A 153 -13.50 -9.50 4.88
N GLU A 154 -14.82 -9.65 4.92
CA GLU A 154 -15.55 -9.92 6.15
C GLU A 154 -15.14 -11.24 6.81
N ASP A 155 -14.86 -12.29 6.04
CA ASP A 155 -14.46 -13.60 6.55
C ASP A 155 -13.09 -13.49 7.25
N ASN A 156 -12.14 -12.80 6.65
CA ASN A 156 -10.84 -12.57 7.25
C ASN A 156 -10.94 -11.64 8.47
N LEU A 157 -11.77 -10.59 8.40
CA LEU A 157 -12.00 -9.72 9.54
C LEU A 157 -12.59 -10.52 10.72
N HIS A 158 -13.57 -11.37 10.46
CA HIS A 158 -14.15 -12.25 11.49
C HIS A 158 -13.09 -13.20 12.08
N SER A 159 -12.25 -13.79 11.22
CA SER A 159 -11.14 -14.67 11.65
C SER A 159 -10.13 -13.93 12.52
N VAL A 160 -9.74 -12.70 12.13
CA VAL A 160 -8.87 -11.84 12.94
C VAL A 160 -9.54 -11.55 14.28
N THR A 161 -10.81 -11.13 14.29
CA THR A 161 -11.55 -10.82 15.51
C THR A 161 -11.52 -11.98 16.51
N ALA A 162 -11.77 -13.20 16.05
CA ALA A 162 -11.71 -14.40 16.89
C ALA A 162 -10.30 -14.69 17.44
N MET A 163 -9.26 -14.44 16.67
CA MET A 163 -7.87 -14.70 17.10
C MET A 163 -7.36 -13.70 18.14
N ILE A 164 -7.82 -12.44 18.06
CA ILE A 164 -7.31 -11.37 18.93
C ILE A 164 -7.97 -11.29 20.31
N GLU A 165 -8.96 -12.11 20.62
CA GLU A 165 -9.63 -12.13 21.94
C GLU A 165 -8.63 -12.26 23.11
N ASN A 166 -7.55 -13.00 22.91
CA ASN A 166 -6.50 -13.22 23.91
C ASN A 166 -5.31 -12.26 23.78
N GLY A 167 -5.39 -11.31 22.87
CA GLY A 167 -4.30 -10.40 22.52
C GLY A 167 -3.46 -10.90 21.34
N ALA A 168 -2.95 -9.98 20.55
CA ALA A 168 -2.13 -10.29 19.38
C ALA A 168 -1.17 -9.13 19.01
N VAL A 169 -0.14 -9.45 18.23
CA VAL A 169 0.64 -8.45 17.49
C VAL A 169 0.10 -8.36 16.07
N VAL A 170 -0.43 -7.21 15.70
CA VAL A 170 -1.01 -6.95 14.37
C VAL A 170 -0.04 -6.13 13.53
N ILE A 171 0.39 -6.67 12.40
CA ILE A 171 1.27 -6.01 11.44
C ILE A 171 0.43 -5.42 10.32
N ALA A 172 0.49 -4.09 10.14
CA ALA A 172 -0.26 -3.37 9.12
C ALA A 172 0.56 -2.27 8.48
N PHE A 173 0.81 -2.35 7.19
CA PHE A 173 1.66 -1.40 6.46
C PHE A 173 0.90 -0.22 5.82
N SER A 174 -0.39 -0.10 6.08
CA SER A 174 -1.19 1.03 5.61
C SER A 174 -2.30 1.37 6.60
N LYS A 175 -2.66 2.64 6.65
CA LYS A 175 -3.80 3.12 7.44
C LYS A 175 -5.08 2.37 7.08
N SER A 176 -5.33 2.17 5.79
CA SER A 176 -6.52 1.47 5.30
C SER A 176 -6.61 0.00 5.77
N SER A 177 -5.47 -0.63 6.11
CA SER A 177 -5.46 -1.99 6.67
C SER A 177 -5.69 -2.01 8.19
N VAL A 178 -5.49 -0.89 8.87
CA VAL A 178 -5.70 -0.75 10.33
C VAL A 178 -7.10 -0.30 10.66
N GLU A 179 -7.63 0.67 9.91
CA GLU A 179 -8.91 1.33 10.19
C GLU A 179 -10.09 0.37 10.41
N PRO A 180 -10.27 -0.71 9.61
CA PRO A 180 -11.35 -1.65 9.85
C PRO A 180 -11.29 -2.34 11.22
N LEU A 181 -10.09 -2.56 11.74
CA LEU A 181 -9.91 -3.12 13.09
C LEU A 181 -10.19 -2.09 14.18
N LEU A 182 -9.68 -0.87 14.00
CA LEU A 182 -9.84 0.21 15.01
C LEU A 182 -11.30 0.67 15.15
N HIS A 183 -12.07 0.63 14.08
CA HIS A 183 -13.47 1.04 14.08
C HIS A 183 -14.47 -0.10 14.37
N ASN A 184 -14.00 -1.35 14.45
CA ASN A 184 -14.86 -2.47 14.81
C ASN A 184 -15.19 -2.42 16.31
N SER A 185 -16.50 -2.36 16.64
CA SER A 185 -16.98 -2.33 18.03
C SER A 185 -16.74 -3.63 18.78
N ASP A 186 -16.64 -4.73 18.06
CA ASP A 186 -16.55 -6.08 18.63
C ASP A 186 -15.11 -6.45 19.02
N ILE A 187 -14.15 -5.58 18.66
CA ILE A 187 -12.73 -5.78 18.95
C ILE A 187 -12.35 -5.04 20.24
N ASN A 188 -11.82 -5.77 21.20
CA ASN A 188 -11.13 -5.20 22.34
C ASN A 188 -9.69 -4.86 21.96
N LEU A 189 -9.39 -3.56 21.81
CA LEU A 189 -8.09 -3.07 21.39
C LEU A 189 -7.06 -3.03 22.51
N ASP A 190 -7.45 -3.12 23.78
CA ASP A 190 -6.56 -2.95 24.95
C ASP A 190 -5.44 -4.01 25.02
N ARG A 191 -5.60 -5.12 24.28
CA ARG A 191 -4.64 -6.24 24.21
C ARG A 191 -3.93 -6.35 22.86
N LEU A 192 -4.15 -5.38 21.97
CA LEU A 192 -3.57 -5.41 20.64
C LEU A 192 -2.36 -4.51 20.56
N HIS A 193 -1.29 -5.07 20.05
CA HIS A 193 -0.05 -4.38 19.74
C HIS A 193 0.06 -4.19 18.24
N PHE A 194 0.03 -2.96 17.78
CA PHE A 194 0.15 -2.66 16.36
C PHE A 194 1.59 -2.36 15.97
N ILE A 195 2.04 -2.96 14.86
CA ILE A 195 3.26 -2.60 14.16
C ILE A 195 2.84 -1.97 12.83
N VAL A 196 3.11 -0.69 12.66
CA VAL A 196 2.64 0.10 11.51
C VAL A 196 3.80 0.82 10.84
N LEU A 197 3.67 1.07 9.53
CA LEU A 197 4.65 1.87 8.80
C LEU A 197 4.56 3.34 9.23
N ASP A 198 5.69 3.91 9.63
CA ASP A 198 5.77 5.36 9.90
C ASP A 198 5.80 6.13 8.58
N LYS A 199 4.65 6.64 8.19
CA LYS A 199 4.53 7.61 7.11
C LYS A 199 4.11 8.93 7.73
N SER A 200 4.95 9.95 7.62
CA SER A 200 4.79 11.26 8.25
C SER A 200 3.44 11.93 7.98
N ASP A 201 2.79 11.59 6.87
CA ASP A 201 1.54 12.21 6.42
C ASP A 201 0.28 11.48 6.92
N GLU A 202 0.42 10.30 7.54
CA GLU A 202 -0.71 9.48 8.00
C GLU A 202 -0.63 9.20 9.48
N LYS A 203 -1.06 10.15 10.30
CA LYS A 203 -1.33 9.84 11.71
C LYS A 203 -2.52 8.88 11.77
N ILE A 204 -2.27 7.64 12.14
CA ILE A 204 -3.32 6.71 12.54
C ILE A 204 -3.86 7.27 13.85
N LYS A 205 -5.02 7.95 13.76
CA LYS A 205 -5.74 8.40 14.96
C LYS A 205 -6.54 7.21 15.46
N CYS A 206 -6.25 6.78 16.65
CA CYS A 206 -7.07 5.84 17.38
C CYS A 206 -7.69 6.60 18.56
N ASP A 207 -9.01 6.72 18.57
CA ASP A 207 -9.76 7.30 19.68
C ASP A 207 -9.98 6.26 20.80
N LYS A 208 -9.57 5.01 20.58
CA LYS A 208 -9.62 3.91 21.54
C LYS A 208 -8.22 3.60 22.06
N ASP A 209 -8.12 3.16 23.28
CA ASP A 209 -6.87 2.67 23.85
C ASP A 209 -6.45 1.38 23.15
N VAL A 210 -5.18 1.31 22.76
CA VAL A 210 -4.51 0.12 22.24
C VAL A 210 -3.36 -0.23 23.18
N ALA A 211 -2.99 -1.51 23.30
CA ALA A 211 -1.89 -1.92 24.16
C ALA A 211 -0.58 -1.22 23.79
N SER A 212 -0.24 -1.17 22.50
CA SER A 212 0.86 -0.37 21.98
C SER A 212 0.74 -0.14 20.48
N MET A 213 1.42 0.91 20.00
CA MET A 213 1.59 1.17 18.57
C MET A 213 3.06 1.47 18.27
N THR A 214 3.71 0.54 17.61
CA THR A 214 5.13 0.61 17.24
C THR A 214 5.27 0.94 15.76
N LYS A 215 6.16 1.87 15.45
CA LYS A 215 6.38 2.34 14.09
C LYS A 215 7.56 1.64 13.42
N LEU A 216 7.41 1.28 12.16
CA LEU A 216 8.47 0.83 11.26
C LEU A 216 8.89 1.97 10.35
N VAL A 217 10.17 2.06 10.07
CA VAL A 217 10.73 2.97 9.05
C VAL A 217 10.77 2.28 7.69
N ASP A 218 11.18 1.03 7.66
CA ASP A 218 11.28 0.22 6.44
C ASP A 218 10.53 -1.10 6.60
N ILE A 219 9.60 -1.37 5.69
CA ILE A 219 8.87 -2.63 5.66
C ILE A 219 9.71 -3.80 5.13
N TYR A 220 10.82 -3.53 4.48
CA TYR A 220 11.72 -4.56 3.94
C TYR A 220 12.79 -5.01 4.94
N ASP A 221 12.91 -4.33 6.08
CA ASP A 221 13.80 -4.71 7.18
C ASP A 221 13.12 -5.75 8.10
N ILE A 222 13.12 -7.01 7.65
CA ILE A 222 12.55 -8.13 8.42
C ILE A 222 13.21 -8.28 9.81
N PRO A 223 14.53 -8.19 9.97
CA PRO A 223 15.16 -8.18 11.28
C PRO A 223 14.58 -7.14 12.24
N ASP A 224 14.36 -5.89 11.80
CA ASP A 224 13.75 -4.83 12.63
C ASP A 224 12.31 -5.17 13.01
N ILE A 225 11.51 -5.73 12.08
CA ILE A 225 10.16 -6.20 12.37
C ILE A 225 10.18 -7.25 13.49
N VAL A 226 11.04 -8.24 13.37
CA VAL A 226 11.15 -9.32 14.37
C VAL A 226 11.63 -8.81 15.73
N GLU A 227 12.60 -7.91 15.78
CA GLU A 227 13.06 -7.30 17.03
C GLU A 227 11.96 -6.49 17.72
N LYS A 228 11.15 -5.76 16.97
CA LYS A 228 9.98 -5.04 17.50
C LYS A 228 8.94 -6.01 18.09
N ILE A 229 8.68 -7.13 17.42
CA ILE A 229 7.77 -8.18 17.95
C ILE A 229 8.34 -8.75 19.25
N LYS A 230 9.62 -9.07 19.30
CA LYS A 230 10.29 -9.56 20.54
C LYS A 230 10.20 -8.55 21.68
N ALA A 231 10.33 -7.27 21.40
CA ALA A 231 10.22 -6.22 22.42
C ALA A 231 8.80 -6.09 23.00
N ILE A 232 7.78 -6.38 22.21
CA ILE A 232 6.36 -6.38 22.63
C ILE A 232 6.03 -7.62 23.47
N THR A 233 6.65 -8.76 23.15
CA THR A 233 6.23 -10.08 23.70
C THR A 233 7.08 -10.55 24.90
N LYS A 234 8.08 -9.77 25.29
CA LYS A 234 8.88 -9.96 26.52
C LYS A 234 8.10 -9.52 27.76
#